data_177c6ad908b43b2fc64ad048e7a2ce3e
#
_entry.id   177c6ad908b43b2fc64ad048e7a2ce3e
#
_cell.length_a   1.000
_cell.length_b   1.000
_cell.length_c   1.000
_cell.angle_alpha   90.00
_cell.angle_beta   90.00
_cell.angle_gamma   90.00
#
_symmetry.space_group_name_H-M   'P 1'
#
loop_
_entity.id
_entity.type
_entity.pdbx_description
1 polymer ?
#
loop_
_entity_poly.entity_id
_entity_poly.type
_entity_poly.pdbx_seq_one_letter_code
_entity_poly.pdbx_strand_id
1 'polypeptide(L)'
;MKGLLTRREFGTTIIGSLAALPLLAGEKSKPSVFGGTQIGAQSYTFREFKLDRMIEAMVSVGLSSIELWDGHLNPGKTSEADFKTVRKKFDDAGIKVGAYCVNFPVDSKDDYLDRGFNGALLLGTNVMTASVQKSIIPRLDQWCQKYKVKLGIHNHCFSDKWFKGDRTKEFETPNDYATALKGASEYLSINLDIGHFYAAGYDPVAYIREHHDRIVSLHLKDRDKDAEHSHRRFGQGATPIAECMQLVKKLKWPYVANIEYEPDPKDPTPAVRDAVEYLRRVLS
;
A
#
# COMPACT_ATOMS: atom_id res chain seq x y z
N MET A 1 -18.63 -73.28 -12.22
CA MET A 1 -18.50 -73.00 -10.80
C MET A 1 -17.63 -71.76 -10.66
N LYS A 2 -18.18 -70.76 -10.45
CA LYS A 2 -18.16 -69.53 -9.69
C LYS A 2 -16.88 -69.31 -8.88
N GLY A 3 -16.07 -68.34 -9.26
CA GLY A 3 -15.00 -67.74 -8.44
C GLY A 3 -15.23 -66.26 -8.38
N LEU A 4 -15.60 -65.78 -7.18
CA LEU A 4 -15.84 -64.41 -6.83
C LEU A 4 -14.54 -63.60 -6.81
N LEU A 5 -14.48 -62.51 -7.56
CA LEU A 5 -13.42 -61.49 -7.44
C LEU A 5 -13.77 -60.54 -6.29
N THR A 6 -12.90 -60.46 -5.31
CA THR A 6 -13.00 -59.61 -4.15
C THR A 6 -12.53 -58.16 -4.49
N ARG A 7 -13.30 -57.20 -4.02
CA ARG A 7 -13.02 -55.75 -4.06
C ARG A 7 -11.79 -55.43 -3.19
N ARG A 8 -10.70 -55.07 -3.81
CA ARG A 8 -9.62 -54.25 -3.19
C ARG A 8 -8.69 -53.74 -4.28
N GLU A 9 -9.07 -52.66 -4.89
CA GLU A 9 -8.13 -51.75 -5.58
C GLU A 9 -8.91 -50.46 -5.88
N PHE A 10 -8.94 -49.55 -4.90
CA PHE A 10 -9.31 -48.16 -5.16
C PHE A 10 -8.59 -47.28 -4.16
N GLY A 11 -7.90 -46.32 -4.70
CA GLY A 11 -7.61 -45.12 -3.92
C GLY A 11 -6.15 -44.72 -3.81
N THR A 12 -5.46 -44.49 -4.91
CA THR A 12 -4.33 -43.54 -4.86
C THR A 12 -4.87 -42.17 -5.26
N THR A 13 -5.41 -41.47 -4.27
CA THR A 13 -5.71 -40.04 -4.40
C THR A 13 -4.36 -39.33 -4.43
N ILE A 14 -3.98 -38.83 -5.60
CA ILE A 14 -2.88 -37.91 -5.73
C ILE A 14 -3.34 -36.58 -5.11
N ILE A 15 -3.04 -36.40 -3.82
CA ILE A 15 -3.07 -35.09 -3.19
C ILE A 15 -1.88 -34.34 -3.80
N GLY A 16 -2.16 -33.54 -4.82
CA GLY A 16 -1.22 -32.58 -5.36
C GLY A 16 -0.91 -31.57 -4.27
N SER A 17 0.13 -31.82 -3.50
CA SER A 17 0.79 -30.79 -2.69
C SER A 17 1.32 -29.76 -3.67
N LEU A 18 0.68 -28.60 -3.71
CA LEU A 18 1.31 -27.39 -4.24
C LEU A 18 2.51 -27.10 -3.31
N ALA A 19 3.63 -27.77 -3.60
CA ALA A 19 4.89 -27.40 -3.02
C ALA A 19 5.18 -25.97 -3.48
N ALA A 20 5.19 -25.04 -2.54
CA ALA A 20 5.79 -23.74 -2.77
C ALA A 20 7.22 -24.02 -3.24
N LEU A 21 7.51 -23.73 -4.49
CA LEU A 21 8.86 -23.81 -5.01
C LEU A 21 9.71 -22.88 -4.13
N PRO A 22 10.81 -23.38 -3.53
CA PRO A 22 11.73 -22.49 -2.85
C PRO A 22 12.24 -21.49 -3.88
N LEU A 23 12.11 -20.19 -3.61
CA LEU A 23 12.77 -19.17 -4.42
C LEU A 23 14.25 -19.54 -4.48
N LEU A 24 14.76 -19.74 -5.69
CA LEU A 24 16.19 -19.89 -5.92
C LEU A 24 16.87 -18.65 -5.34
N ALA A 25 17.80 -18.84 -4.41
CA ALA A 25 18.56 -17.76 -3.82
C ALA A 25 19.20 -16.93 -4.94
N GLY A 26 18.69 -15.69 -5.17
CA GLY A 26 19.23 -14.77 -6.15
C GLY A 26 18.26 -14.20 -7.19
N GLU A 27 16.98 -14.62 -7.24
CA GLU A 27 16.03 -14.01 -8.17
C GLU A 27 15.61 -12.63 -7.65
N LYS A 28 15.88 -11.59 -8.48
CA LYS A 28 15.52 -10.21 -8.18
C LYS A 28 14.23 -9.83 -8.88
N SER A 29 13.42 -9.01 -8.22
CA SER A 29 12.25 -8.41 -8.86
C SER A 29 12.69 -7.55 -10.06
N LYS A 30 11.98 -7.69 -11.18
CA LYS A 30 12.12 -6.77 -12.32
C LYS A 30 11.36 -5.48 -12.03
N PRO A 31 11.77 -4.34 -12.62
CA PRO A 31 11.04 -3.09 -12.42
C PRO A 31 9.55 -3.24 -12.75
N SER A 32 8.68 -2.95 -11.77
CA SER A 32 7.23 -2.95 -11.93
C SER A 32 6.73 -1.60 -12.44
N VAL A 33 7.28 -1.17 -13.60
CA VAL A 33 6.90 0.06 -14.29
C VAL A 33 6.07 -0.31 -15.50
N PHE A 34 4.80 0.10 -15.51
CA PHE A 34 3.88 -0.16 -16.60
C PHE A 34 3.46 1.16 -17.24
N GLY A 35 3.67 1.32 -18.55
CA GLY A 35 3.39 2.56 -19.27
C GLY A 35 4.05 3.80 -18.66
N GLY A 36 5.21 3.66 -18.03
CA GLY A 36 5.92 4.74 -17.34
C GLY A 36 5.47 5.00 -15.90
N THR A 37 4.47 4.27 -15.38
CA THR A 37 3.97 4.41 -14.00
C THR A 37 4.55 3.31 -13.12
N GLN A 38 5.17 3.69 -11.99
CA GLN A 38 5.68 2.74 -11.00
C GLN A 38 4.52 2.17 -10.18
N ILE A 39 4.42 0.84 -10.16
CA ILE A 39 3.46 0.10 -9.32
C ILE A 39 4.20 -0.50 -8.13
N GLY A 40 3.59 -0.40 -6.96
CA GLY A 40 4.06 -0.99 -5.71
C GLY A 40 2.93 -1.69 -4.96
N ALA A 41 3.22 -2.05 -3.71
CA ALA A 41 2.21 -2.48 -2.76
C ALA A 41 2.34 -1.73 -1.44
N GLN A 42 1.22 -1.43 -0.78
CA GLN A 42 1.19 -1.07 0.63
C GLN A 42 1.36 -2.36 1.46
N SER A 43 2.34 -2.40 2.35
CA SER A 43 2.68 -3.63 3.07
C SER A 43 1.63 -4.08 4.08
N TYR A 44 0.65 -3.24 4.43
CA TYR A 44 -0.52 -3.65 5.20
C TYR A 44 -1.31 -4.77 4.51
N THR A 45 -1.27 -4.85 3.18
CA THR A 45 -1.77 -5.98 2.39
C THR A 45 -1.22 -7.31 2.92
N PHE A 46 0.04 -7.34 3.32
CA PHE A 46 0.78 -8.50 3.83
C PHE A 46 0.93 -8.47 5.36
N ARG A 47 0.02 -7.84 6.10
CA ARG A 47 0.14 -7.58 7.55
C ARG A 47 0.36 -8.81 8.42
N GLU A 48 -0.03 -10.00 7.95
CA GLU A 48 0.23 -11.27 8.65
C GLU A 48 1.52 -11.97 8.22
N PHE A 49 2.24 -11.41 7.21
CA PHE A 49 3.51 -11.98 6.78
C PHE A 49 4.66 -11.38 7.59
N LYS A 50 5.66 -12.20 7.87
CA LYS A 50 6.98 -11.70 8.28
C LYS A 50 7.68 -11.08 7.08
N LEU A 51 8.65 -10.21 7.34
CA LEU A 51 9.34 -9.42 6.32
C LEU A 51 9.88 -10.28 5.16
N ASP A 52 10.57 -11.39 5.45
CA ASP A 52 11.18 -12.22 4.42
C ASP A 52 10.11 -12.88 3.53
N ARG A 53 9.02 -13.40 4.12
CA ARG A 53 7.89 -13.94 3.34
C ARG A 53 7.20 -12.88 2.48
N MET A 54 7.08 -11.65 2.98
CA MET A 54 6.52 -10.55 2.21
C MET A 54 7.41 -10.22 1.00
N ILE A 55 8.73 -10.16 1.18
CA ILE A 55 9.70 -9.96 0.11
C ILE A 55 9.56 -11.06 -0.96
N GLU A 56 9.51 -12.33 -0.55
CA GLU A 56 9.30 -13.47 -1.44
C GLU A 56 7.97 -13.34 -2.23
N ALA A 57 6.89 -13.00 -1.55
CA ALA A 57 5.58 -12.78 -2.19
C ALA A 57 5.66 -11.66 -3.24
N MET A 58 6.28 -10.53 -2.93
CA MET A 58 6.44 -9.41 -3.86
C MET A 58 7.27 -9.78 -5.09
N VAL A 59 8.39 -10.48 -4.91
CA VAL A 59 9.20 -11.00 -6.02
C VAL A 59 8.36 -11.93 -6.90
N SER A 60 7.60 -12.86 -6.29
CA SER A 60 6.78 -13.84 -7.00
C SER A 60 5.66 -13.24 -7.85
N VAL A 61 5.16 -12.07 -7.49
CA VAL A 61 4.14 -11.32 -8.26
C VAL A 61 4.74 -10.24 -9.15
N GLY A 62 6.06 -10.05 -9.13
CA GLY A 62 6.78 -9.11 -9.99
C GLY A 62 6.62 -7.64 -9.58
N LEU A 63 6.54 -7.35 -8.28
CA LEU A 63 6.55 -5.98 -7.73
C LEU A 63 7.95 -5.58 -7.27
N SER A 64 8.37 -4.37 -7.62
CA SER A 64 9.68 -3.80 -7.30
C SER A 64 9.63 -2.53 -6.46
N SER A 65 8.49 -2.19 -5.88
CA SER A 65 8.33 -1.08 -4.95
C SER A 65 7.39 -1.45 -3.81
N ILE A 66 7.70 -0.97 -2.61
CA ILE A 66 6.90 -1.17 -1.40
C ILE A 66 6.69 0.16 -0.68
N GLU A 67 5.48 0.40 -0.21
CA GLU A 67 5.20 1.32 0.87
C GLU A 67 5.21 0.52 2.17
N LEU A 68 6.25 0.71 2.99
CA LEU A 68 6.49 -0.11 4.19
C LEU A 68 5.72 0.45 5.38
N TRP A 69 4.81 -0.32 5.94
CA TRP A 69 4.00 0.04 7.11
C TRP A 69 4.75 -0.19 8.42
N ASP A 70 4.51 0.67 9.42
CA ASP A 70 5.14 0.64 10.74
C ASP A 70 4.81 -0.61 11.58
N GLY A 71 3.78 -1.37 11.23
CA GLY A 71 3.53 -2.68 11.82
C GLY A 71 4.59 -3.73 11.45
N HIS A 72 5.26 -3.58 10.29
CA HIS A 72 6.40 -4.41 9.91
C HIS A 72 7.74 -3.85 10.43
N LEU A 73 7.84 -2.53 10.61
CA LEU A 73 9.06 -1.87 11.04
C LEU A 73 8.73 -0.63 11.90
N ASN A 74 8.52 -0.85 13.19
CA ASN A 74 8.06 0.21 14.09
C ASN A 74 9.22 1.15 14.49
N PRO A 75 9.12 2.48 14.27
CA PRO A 75 10.22 3.41 14.56
C PRO A 75 10.55 3.46 16.05
N GLY A 76 9.60 3.26 16.95
CA GLY A 76 9.83 3.24 18.40
C GLY A 76 10.61 2.02 18.90
N LYS A 77 10.71 0.96 18.08
CA LYS A 77 11.33 -0.32 18.46
C LYS A 77 12.53 -0.70 17.59
N THR A 78 12.77 0.00 16.49
CA THR A 78 13.77 -0.35 15.47
C THR A 78 15.00 0.53 15.63
N SER A 79 16.18 -0.07 15.67
CA SER A 79 17.45 0.67 15.67
C SER A 79 17.81 1.18 14.26
N GLU A 80 18.69 2.17 14.15
CA GLU A 80 19.20 2.61 12.85
C GLU A 80 19.91 1.51 12.07
N ALA A 81 20.60 0.61 12.74
CA ALA A 81 21.27 -0.53 12.14
C ALA A 81 20.23 -1.51 11.54
N ASP A 82 19.08 -1.71 12.23
CA ASP A 82 18.00 -2.57 11.74
C ASP A 82 17.31 -1.92 10.54
N PHE A 83 17.07 -0.60 10.53
CA PHE A 83 16.57 0.10 9.34
C PHE A 83 17.45 -0.14 8.11
N LYS A 84 18.78 0.02 8.27
CA LYS A 84 19.74 -0.23 7.19
C LYS A 84 19.75 -1.70 6.74
N THR A 85 19.62 -2.62 7.68
CA THR A 85 19.54 -4.06 7.41
C THR A 85 18.27 -4.40 6.61
N VAL A 86 17.13 -3.84 7.00
CA VAL A 86 15.85 -4.03 6.29
C VAL A 86 15.92 -3.43 4.89
N ARG A 87 16.47 -2.22 4.75
CA ARG A 87 16.72 -1.64 3.43
C ARG A 87 17.54 -2.56 2.55
N LYS A 88 18.66 -3.09 3.09
CA LYS A 88 19.52 -4.00 2.33
C LYS A 88 18.77 -5.25 1.85
N LYS A 89 17.90 -5.83 2.67
CA LYS A 89 17.07 -6.98 2.26
C LYS A 89 16.19 -6.67 1.06
N PHE A 90 15.54 -5.50 1.04
CA PHE A 90 14.74 -5.06 -0.10
C PHE A 90 15.61 -4.79 -1.34
N ASP A 91 16.75 -4.10 -1.18
CA ASP A 91 17.66 -3.80 -2.28
C ASP A 91 18.22 -5.09 -2.91
N ASP A 92 18.59 -6.09 -2.09
CA ASP A 92 19.06 -7.41 -2.53
C ASP A 92 17.99 -8.14 -3.35
N ALA A 93 16.71 -7.98 -3.01
CA ALA A 93 15.57 -8.54 -3.73
C ALA A 93 15.14 -7.69 -4.96
N GLY A 94 15.79 -6.58 -5.23
CA GLY A 94 15.42 -5.66 -6.32
C GLY A 94 14.14 -4.87 -6.05
N ILE A 95 13.79 -4.68 -4.79
CA ILE A 95 12.63 -3.92 -4.35
C ILE A 95 13.10 -2.61 -3.71
N LYS A 96 12.50 -1.49 -4.10
CA LYS A 96 12.76 -0.19 -3.47
C LYS A 96 11.70 0.11 -2.42
N VAL A 97 12.08 0.67 -1.29
CA VAL A 97 11.14 1.30 -0.38
C VAL A 97 10.75 2.65 -0.98
N GLY A 98 9.56 2.70 -1.58
CA GLY A 98 9.02 3.89 -2.25
C GLY A 98 8.44 4.90 -1.27
N ALA A 99 7.90 4.40 -0.14
CA ALA A 99 7.42 5.23 0.97
C ALA A 99 7.52 4.48 2.29
N TYR A 100 7.56 5.21 3.40
CA TYR A 100 7.46 4.66 4.75
C TYR A 100 6.15 5.13 5.40
N CYS A 101 5.25 4.20 5.68
CA CYS A 101 3.96 4.49 6.29
C CYS A 101 4.07 4.39 7.81
N VAL A 102 3.94 5.54 8.49
CA VAL A 102 4.00 5.63 9.96
C VAL A 102 2.81 6.41 10.46
N ASN A 103 2.01 5.79 11.32
CA ASN A 103 0.94 6.48 12.01
C ASN A 103 1.48 7.21 13.24
N PHE A 104 1.18 8.51 13.32
CA PHE A 104 1.62 9.37 14.42
C PHE A 104 0.43 9.73 15.32
N PRO A 105 0.27 9.10 16.51
CA PRO A 105 -0.68 9.56 17.51
C PRO A 105 -0.49 11.04 17.87
N VAL A 106 -1.56 11.73 18.24
CA VAL A 106 -1.52 13.17 18.54
C VAL A 106 -0.55 13.51 19.67
N ASP A 107 -0.41 12.60 20.63
CA ASP A 107 0.48 12.72 21.79
C ASP A 107 1.89 12.14 21.56
N SER A 108 2.24 11.84 20.29
CA SER A 108 3.59 11.35 19.95
C SER A 108 4.66 12.27 20.49
N LYS A 109 5.68 11.70 21.14
CA LYS A 109 6.85 12.44 21.60
C LYS A 109 7.75 12.80 20.41
N ASP A 110 8.58 13.83 20.56
CA ASP A 110 9.50 14.26 19.52
C ASP A 110 10.48 13.17 19.12
N ASP A 111 10.95 12.35 20.07
CA ASP A 111 11.81 11.19 19.78
C ASP A 111 11.14 10.20 18.81
N TYR A 112 9.83 9.92 18.97
CA TYR A 112 9.10 9.04 18.07
C TYR A 112 8.96 9.63 16.66
N LEU A 113 8.68 10.94 16.57
CA LEU A 113 8.62 11.67 15.30
C LEU A 113 10.00 11.66 14.63
N ASP A 114 11.06 11.99 15.37
CA ASP A 114 12.45 12.01 14.89
C ASP A 114 12.84 10.65 14.28
N ARG A 115 12.59 9.58 15.01
CA ARG A 115 12.89 8.21 14.56
C ARG A 115 12.06 7.78 13.36
N GLY A 116 10.81 8.24 13.25
CA GLY A 116 9.95 7.99 12.08
C GLY A 116 10.52 8.65 10.83
N PHE A 117 10.81 9.94 10.90
CA PHE A 117 11.33 10.70 9.75
C PHE A 117 12.77 10.27 9.39
N ASN A 118 13.66 10.08 10.38
CA ASN A 118 15.00 9.55 10.14
C ASN A 118 14.93 8.12 9.55
N GLY A 119 14.01 7.29 10.04
CA GLY A 119 13.76 5.94 9.53
C GLY A 119 13.43 5.90 8.04
N ALA A 120 12.62 6.84 7.55
CA ALA A 120 12.35 6.97 6.12
C ALA A 120 13.64 7.21 5.31
N LEU A 121 14.50 8.12 5.78
CA LEU A 121 15.79 8.40 5.11
C LEU A 121 16.74 7.19 5.16
N LEU A 122 16.77 6.47 6.29
CA LEU A 122 17.56 5.24 6.43
C LEU A 122 17.07 4.12 5.50
N LEU A 123 15.76 4.06 5.26
CA LEU A 123 15.16 3.15 4.27
C LEU A 123 15.41 3.60 2.82
N GLY A 124 15.95 4.80 2.61
CA GLY A 124 16.30 5.33 1.29
C GLY A 124 15.16 6.01 0.55
N THR A 125 14.14 6.46 1.27
CA THR A 125 13.03 7.24 0.71
C THR A 125 12.89 8.59 1.41
N ASN A 126 12.41 9.59 0.67
CA ASN A 126 12.00 10.90 1.19
C ASN A 126 10.47 11.09 1.10
N VAL A 127 9.73 9.99 0.97
CA VAL A 127 8.28 9.97 0.98
C VAL A 127 7.81 9.16 2.19
N MET A 128 6.91 9.73 2.96
CA MET A 128 6.16 9.05 4.01
C MET A 128 4.67 9.15 3.74
N THR A 129 3.91 8.25 4.33
CA THR A 129 2.45 8.28 4.36
C THR A 129 1.96 8.05 5.78
N ALA A 130 0.80 8.57 6.12
CA ALA A 130 0.23 8.41 7.46
C ALA A 130 -1.29 8.59 7.48
N SER A 131 -1.96 7.74 8.27
CA SER A 131 -3.31 8.02 8.78
C SER A 131 -3.17 8.77 10.10
N VAL A 132 -3.61 10.01 10.16
CA VAL A 132 -3.41 10.88 11.33
C VAL A 132 -4.63 11.76 11.59
N GLN A 133 -4.75 12.25 12.82
CA GLN A 133 -5.74 13.25 13.15
C GLN A 133 -5.33 14.64 12.66
N LYS A 134 -6.31 15.46 12.29
CA LYS A 134 -6.10 16.84 11.80
C LYS A 134 -5.31 17.72 12.76
N SER A 135 -5.47 17.50 14.07
CA SER A 135 -4.84 18.33 15.11
C SER A 135 -3.30 18.23 15.16
N ILE A 136 -2.70 17.13 14.68
CA ILE A 136 -1.25 16.97 14.68
C ILE A 136 -0.59 17.56 13.42
N ILE A 137 -1.36 17.91 12.39
CA ILE A 137 -0.85 18.36 11.10
C ILE A 137 0.16 19.52 11.19
N PRO A 138 -0.11 20.61 11.95
CA PRO A 138 0.87 21.71 12.02
C PRO A 138 2.22 21.28 12.60
N ARG A 139 2.22 20.32 13.52
CA ARG A 139 3.45 19.77 14.10
C ARG A 139 4.16 18.87 13.11
N LEU A 140 3.43 17.99 12.40
CA LEU A 140 4.02 17.13 11.38
C LEU A 140 4.63 17.93 10.23
N ASP A 141 4.01 19.03 9.81
CA ASP A 141 4.56 19.90 8.77
C ASP A 141 5.93 20.48 9.15
N GLN A 142 6.16 20.82 10.42
CA GLN A 142 7.48 21.25 10.92
C GLN A 142 8.53 20.14 10.77
N TRP A 143 8.15 18.89 11.06
CA TRP A 143 9.03 17.73 10.89
C TRP A 143 9.30 17.42 9.42
N CYS A 144 8.30 17.55 8.55
CA CYS A 144 8.45 17.43 7.11
C CYS A 144 9.50 18.42 6.57
N GLN A 145 9.42 19.68 7.00
CA GLN A 145 10.38 20.72 6.61
C GLN A 145 11.78 20.44 7.17
N LYS A 146 11.89 20.03 8.45
CA LYS A 146 13.18 19.70 9.10
C LYS A 146 13.93 18.61 8.34
N TYR A 147 13.22 17.54 7.93
CA TYR A 147 13.80 16.37 7.27
C TYR A 147 13.79 16.45 5.74
N LYS A 148 13.09 17.44 5.16
CA LYS A 148 12.81 17.53 3.71
C LYS A 148 12.18 16.25 3.17
N VAL A 149 11.22 15.70 3.92
CA VAL A 149 10.47 14.49 3.62
C VAL A 149 9.03 14.87 3.31
N LYS A 150 8.52 14.39 2.19
CA LYS A 150 7.11 14.57 1.82
C LYS A 150 6.26 13.60 2.62
N LEU A 151 5.23 14.10 3.31
CA LEU A 151 4.29 13.31 4.08
C LEU A 151 2.91 13.36 3.41
N GLY A 152 2.52 12.27 2.77
CA GLY A 152 1.19 12.08 2.22
C GLY A 152 0.19 11.68 3.31
N ILE A 153 -0.83 12.50 3.52
CA ILE A 153 -1.92 12.18 4.46
C ILE A 153 -2.91 11.27 3.78
N HIS A 154 -3.20 10.14 4.43
CA HIS A 154 -4.11 9.11 3.96
C HIS A 154 -5.56 9.39 4.38
N ASN A 155 -6.52 9.09 3.49
CA ASN A 155 -7.95 9.18 3.77
C ASN A 155 -8.58 7.80 4.01
N HIS A 156 -9.63 7.79 4.82
CA HIS A 156 -10.53 6.65 4.98
C HIS A 156 -11.96 7.00 4.53
N CYS A 157 -12.79 5.97 4.37
CA CYS A 157 -14.23 6.11 4.23
C CYS A 157 -14.88 5.87 5.60
N PHE A 158 -15.44 6.91 6.20
CA PHE A 158 -15.97 6.85 7.57
C PHE A 158 -17.33 6.17 7.69
N SER A 159 -18.01 5.90 6.59
CA SER A 159 -19.20 5.07 6.59
C SER A 159 -18.89 3.58 6.70
N ASP A 160 -17.61 3.18 6.62
CA ASP A 160 -17.19 1.83 6.86
C ASP A 160 -17.54 1.36 8.29
N LYS A 161 -18.12 0.19 8.41
CA LYS A 161 -18.58 -0.37 9.72
C LYS A 161 -17.45 -0.61 10.71
N TRP A 162 -16.24 -0.84 10.22
CA TRP A 162 -15.06 -1.09 11.06
C TRP A 162 -14.48 0.20 11.66
N PHE A 163 -14.79 1.38 11.08
CA PHE A 163 -14.27 2.65 11.59
C PHE A 163 -14.94 3.01 12.93
N LYS A 164 -14.17 3.04 14.00
CA LYS A 164 -14.60 3.36 15.37
C LYS A 164 -14.12 4.72 15.87
N GLY A 165 -13.34 5.44 15.03
CA GLY A 165 -12.77 6.73 15.39
C GLY A 165 -13.79 7.89 15.32
N ASP A 166 -13.33 9.07 15.70
CA ASP A 166 -14.08 10.32 15.58
C ASP A 166 -13.88 10.86 14.14
N ARG A 167 -14.93 10.77 13.34
CA ARG A 167 -14.95 11.17 11.93
C ARG A 167 -14.56 12.64 11.70
N THR A 168 -14.76 13.48 12.70
CA THR A 168 -14.42 14.92 12.58
C THR A 168 -12.91 15.17 12.70
N LYS A 169 -12.17 14.22 13.23
CA LYS A 169 -10.74 14.38 13.52
C LYS A 169 -9.83 13.84 12.42
N GLU A 170 -10.34 12.99 11.53
CA GLU A 170 -9.55 12.31 10.49
C GLU A 170 -9.90 12.81 9.09
N PHE A 171 -9.28 12.23 8.07
CA PHE A 171 -9.37 12.66 6.67
C PHE A 171 -10.28 11.75 5.86
N GLU A 172 -11.26 12.33 5.17
CA GLU A 172 -12.14 11.65 4.21
C GLU A 172 -12.42 12.54 2.99
N THR A 173 -12.65 13.82 3.21
CA THR A 173 -13.24 14.72 2.23
C THR A 173 -12.20 15.58 1.51
N PRO A 174 -12.50 16.10 0.30
CA PRO A 174 -11.68 17.12 -0.35
C PRO A 174 -11.41 18.34 0.54
N ASN A 175 -12.42 18.75 1.33
CA ASN A 175 -12.30 19.92 2.22
C ASN A 175 -11.34 19.67 3.39
N ASP A 176 -11.19 18.42 3.85
CA ASP A 176 -10.21 18.07 4.89
C ASP A 176 -8.80 18.36 4.39
N TYR A 177 -8.50 17.93 3.16
CA TYR A 177 -7.22 18.20 2.52
C TYR A 177 -7.02 19.69 2.21
N ALA A 178 -8.03 20.35 1.65
CA ALA A 178 -7.96 21.79 1.36
C ALA A 178 -7.64 22.59 2.63
N THR A 179 -8.26 22.22 3.75
CA THR A 179 -8.02 22.87 5.06
C THR A 179 -6.62 22.59 5.59
N ALA A 180 -6.18 21.33 5.56
CA ALA A 180 -4.87 20.93 6.08
C ALA A 180 -3.69 21.49 5.26
N LEU A 181 -3.85 21.59 3.95
CA LEU A 181 -2.82 22.07 3.05
C LEU A 181 -2.77 23.61 2.94
N LYS A 182 -3.78 24.30 3.45
CA LYS A 182 -3.81 25.76 3.44
C LYS A 182 -2.70 26.34 4.32
N GLY A 183 -1.71 26.95 3.67
CA GLY A 183 -0.56 27.55 4.37
C GLY A 183 0.49 26.55 4.86
N ALA A 184 0.29 25.26 4.61
CA ALA A 184 1.29 24.25 4.87
C ALA A 184 2.45 24.29 3.86
N SER A 185 3.59 23.71 4.23
CA SER A 185 4.76 23.61 3.35
C SER A 185 4.49 22.73 2.13
N GLU A 186 5.40 22.77 1.16
CA GLU A 186 5.40 21.87 0.01
C GLU A 186 5.61 20.40 0.36
N TYR A 187 6.11 20.12 1.58
CA TYR A 187 6.38 18.76 2.06
C TYR A 187 5.12 18.08 2.63
N LEU A 188 4.14 18.82 3.13
CA LEU A 188 2.86 18.24 3.51
C LEU A 188 2.05 17.97 2.23
N SER A 189 1.62 16.74 2.04
CA SER A 189 1.13 16.21 0.77
C SER A 189 -0.06 15.26 0.99
N ILE A 190 -0.53 14.64 -0.07
CA ILE A 190 -1.67 13.71 -0.08
C ILE A 190 -1.18 12.31 -0.41
N ASN A 191 -1.60 11.33 0.37
CA ASN A 191 -1.68 9.93 -0.02
C ASN A 191 -3.16 9.63 -0.30
N LEU A 192 -3.56 9.64 -1.57
CA LEU A 192 -4.95 9.44 -1.94
C LEU A 192 -5.26 7.94 -2.06
N ASP A 193 -6.09 7.44 -1.15
CA ASP A 193 -6.74 6.15 -1.34
C ASP A 193 -7.97 6.33 -2.22
N ILE A 194 -7.87 5.90 -3.47
CA ILE A 194 -8.93 6.09 -4.47
C ILE A 194 -10.17 5.25 -4.19
N GLY A 195 -10.01 4.09 -3.52
CA GLY A 195 -11.12 3.22 -3.16
C GLY A 195 -11.93 3.78 -1.98
N HIS A 196 -11.26 4.26 -0.93
CA HIS A 196 -11.92 4.94 0.16
C HIS A 196 -12.58 6.24 -0.29
N PHE A 197 -11.90 7.02 -1.14
CA PHE A 197 -12.42 8.27 -1.67
C PHE A 197 -13.69 8.05 -2.52
N TYR A 198 -13.65 7.02 -3.38
CA TYR A 198 -14.80 6.63 -4.20
C TYR A 198 -15.97 6.12 -3.33
N ALA A 199 -15.70 5.26 -2.35
CA ALA A 199 -16.73 4.74 -1.43
C ALA A 199 -17.37 5.86 -0.59
N ALA A 200 -16.61 6.89 -0.23
CA ALA A 200 -17.13 8.10 0.43
C ALA A 200 -17.96 9.01 -0.49
N GLY A 201 -18.10 8.67 -1.77
CA GLY A 201 -18.96 9.38 -2.73
C GLY A 201 -18.25 10.44 -3.56
N TYR A 202 -16.92 10.54 -3.48
CA TYR A 202 -16.12 11.53 -4.24
C TYR A 202 -15.56 10.92 -5.52
N ASP A 203 -15.26 11.76 -6.51
CA ASP A 203 -14.64 11.38 -7.78
C ASP A 203 -13.10 11.46 -7.70
N PRO A 204 -12.39 10.31 -7.61
CA PRO A 204 -10.94 10.32 -7.51
C PRO A 204 -10.27 10.75 -8.82
N VAL A 205 -10.90 10.56 -10.00
CA VAL A 205 -10.33 10.97 -11.29
C VAL A 205 -10.30 12.49 -11.39
N ALA A 206 -11.41 13.15 -11.04
CA ALA A 206 -11.46 14.61 -11.00
C ALA A 206 -10.48 15.16 -9.98
N TYR A 207 -10.39 14.54 -8.79
CA TYR A 207 -9.49 14.99 -7.73
C TYR A 207 -8.02 14.84 -8.09
N ILE A 208 -7.61 13.71 -8.71
CA ILE A 208 -6.25 13.55 -9.22
C ILE A 208 -5.92 14.60 -10.28
N ARG A 209 -6.85 14.87 -11.21
CA ARG A 209 -6.63 15.86 -12.28
C ARG A 209 -6.32 17.25 -11.72
N GLU A 210 -6.99 17.62 -10.63
CA GLU A 210 -6.88 18.96 -10.02
C GLU A 210 -5.69 19.07 -9.06
N HIS A 211 -5.34 17.95 -8.34
CA HIS A 211 -4.42 18.01 -7.21
C HIS A 211 -3.19 17.10 -7.34
N HIS A 212 -2.90 16.57 -8.55
CA HIS A 212 -1.80 15.59 -8.76
C HIS A 212 -0.42 16.09 -8.34
N ASP A 213 -0.18 17.38 -8.31
CA ASP A 213 1.06 18.02 -7.86
C ASP A 213 1.27 17.92 -6.33
N ARG A 214 0.18 17.74 -5.58
CA ARG A 214 0.19 17.55 -4.13
C ARG A 214 0.04 16.08 -3.72
N ILE A 215 -0.25 15.17 -4.64
CA ILE A 215 -0.37 13.74 -4.37
C ILE A 215 1.00 13.09 -4.54
N VAL A 216 1.50 12.42 -3.49
CA VAL A 216 2.83 11.76 -3.47
C VAL A 216 2.76 10.24 -3.32
N SER A 217 1.59 9.70 -3.07
CA SER A 217 1.30 8.26 -3.08
C SER A 217 -0.17 8.05 -3.44
N LEU A 218 -0.46 6.95 -4.13
CA LEU A 218 -1.83 6.47 -4.33
C LEU A 218 -1.97 5.11 -3.66
N HIS A 219 -3.07 4.90 -2.96
CA HIS A 219 -3.52 3.56 -2.61
C HIS A 219 -4.62 3.13 -3.56
N LEU A 220 -4.38 1.98 -4.19
CA LEU A 220 -5.31 1.39 -5.14
C LEU A 220 -6.11 0.31 -4.42
N LYS A 221 -7.39 0.56 -4.23
CA LYS A 221 -8.38 -0.38 -3.70
C LYS A 221 -9.55 -0.45 -4.65
N ASP A 222 -10.05 -1.65 -4.92
CA ASP A 222 -11.32 -1.81 -5.62
C ASP A 222 -12.44 -2.04 -4.63
N ARG A 223 -13.46 -1.18 -4.68
CA ARG A 223 -14.56 -1.15 -3.73
C ARG A 223 -15.88 -0.89 -4.43
N ASP A 224 -16.97 -1.36 -3.83
CA ASP A 224 -18.33 -1.04 -4.26
C ASP A 224 -18.85 0.22 -3.55
N LYS A 225 -19.89 0.84 -4.10
CA LYS A 225 -20.71 1.87 -3.46
C LYS A 225 -21.91 1.28 -2.70
N ASP A 226 -21.92 -0.02 -2.42
CA ASP A 226 -22.95 -0.61 -1.60
C ASP A 226 -22.87 -0.12 -0.14
N ALA A 227 -23.91 -0.41 0.65
CA ALA A 227 -23.98 0.00 2.06
C ALA A 227 -22.87 -0.63 2.93
N GLU A 228 -22.19 -1.64 2.43
CA GLU A 228 -21.09 -2.34 3.10
C GLU A 228 -19.73 -1.84 2.63
N HIS A 229 -19.67 -1.06 1.53
CA HIS A 229 -18.45 -0.60 0.86
C HIS A 229 -17.46 -1.75 0.68
N SER A 230 -17.96 -2.87 0.15
CA SER A 230 -17.23 -4.12 0.07
C SER A 230 -15.94 -3.98 -0.73
N HIS A 231 -14.87 -4.56 -0.21
CA HIS A 231 -13.61 -4.68 -0.96
C HIS A 231 -13.76 -5.77 -2.02
N ARG A 232 -13.20 -5.52 -3.21
CA ARG A 232 -13.24 -6.43 -4.35
C ARG A 232 -11.83 -6.71 -4.88
N ARG A 233 -11.67 -7.79 -5.64
CA ARG A 233 -10.49 -7.95 -6.49
C ARG A 233 -10.54 -6.93 -7.62
N PHE A 234 -9.38 -6.48 -8.09
CA PHE A 234 -9.30 -5.44 -9.12
C PHE A 234 -10.08 -5.79 -10.39
N GLY A 235 -10.92 -4.86 -10.81
CA GLY A 235 -11.82 -5.00 -11.93
C GLY A 235 -13.15 -5.69 -11.61
N GLN A 236 -13.43 -6.01 -10.35
CA GLN A 236 -14.69 -6.61 -9.90
C GLN A 236 -15.54 -5.65 -9.07
N GLY A 237 -15.00 -4.54 -8.64
CA GLY A 237 -15.69 -3.46 -7.94
C GLY A 237 -16.04 -2.30 -8.87
N ALA A 238 -16.29 -1.16 -8.27
CA ALA A 238 -16.77 0.03 -8.96
C ALA A 238 -15.79 1.23 -8.88
N THR A 239 -14.66 1.08 -8.18
CA THR A 239 -13.63 2.13 -8.14
C THR A 239 -13.05 2.35 -9.54
N PRO A 240 -12.99 3.59 -10.06
CA PRO A 240 -12.50 3.88 -11.41
C PRO A 240 -10.96 3.78 -11.49
N ILE A 241 -10.41 2.59 -11.15
CA ILE A 241 -8.96 2.35 -11.09
C ILE A 241 -8.34 2.57 -12.48
N ALA A 242 -8.98 2.06 -13.54
CA ALA A 242 -8.44 2.19 -14.90
C ALA A 242 -8.32 3.65 -15.32
N GLU A 243 -9.35 4.46 -15.09
CA GLU A 243 -9.39 5.88 -15.43
C GLU A 243 -8.35 6.67 -14.61
N CYS A 244 -8.23 6.39 -13.31
CA CYS A 244 -7.20 6.99 -12.46
C CYS A 244 -5.81 6.67 -12.99
N MET A 245 -5.54 5.40 -13.32
CA MET A 245 -4.22 4.95 -13.77
C MET A 245 -3.86 5.46 -15.16
N GLN A 246 -4.82 5.54 -16.08
CA GLN A 246 -4.61 6.18 -17.38
C GLN A 246 -4.33 7.68 -17.25
N LEU A 247 -4.99 8.35 -16.29
CA LEU A 247 -4.73 9.78 -16.03
C LEU A 247 -3.32 9.99 -15.48
N VAL A 248 -2.87 9.22 -14.49
CA VAL A 248 -1.51 9.37 -13.91
C VAL A 248 -0.42 9.03 -14.95
N LYS A 249 -0.67 8.03 -15.82
CA LYS A 249 0.20 7.75 -16.98
C LYS A 249 0.31 8.97 -17.90
N LYS A 250 -0.82 9.59 -18.27
CA LYS A 250 -0.87 10.78 -19.12
C LYS A 250 -0.15 11.98 -18.48
N LEU A 251 -0.30 12.15 -17.18
CA LEU A 251 0.35 13.21 -16.41
C LEU A 251 1.85 12.96 -16.19
N LYS A 252 2.36 11.76 -16.53
CA LYS A 252 3.74 11.33 -16.19
C LYS A 252 4.03 11.50 -14.68
N TRP A 253 3.02 11.17 -13.86
CA TRP A 253 3.09 11.34 -12.41
C TRP A 253 4.26 10.52 -11.83
N PRO A 254 5.15 11.12 -11.00
CA PRO A 254 6.47 10.56 -10.70
C PRO A 254 6.51 9.64 -9.49
N TYR A 255 5.38 9.44 -8.80
CA TYR A 255 5.34 8.68 -7.57
C TYR A 255 4.81 7.25 -7.77
N VAL A 256 4.66 6.50 -6.68
CA VAL A 256 4.25 5.10 -6.70
C VAL A 256 2.75 4.97 -6.47
N ALA A 257 2.08 4.16 -7.30
CA ALA A 257 0.73 3.71 -7.06
C ALA A 257 0.79 2.32 -6.39
N ASN A 258 0.36 2.24 -5.14
CA ASN A 258 0.48 1.06 -4.29
C ASN A 258 -0.82 0.26 -4.24
N ILE A 259 -0.75 -1.01 -4.60
CA ILE A 259 -1.86 -1.96 -4.40
C ILE A 259 -2.06 -2.12 -2.88
N GLU A 260 -3.29 -1.91 -2.43
CA GLU A 260 -3.67 -2.21 -1.05
C GLU A 260 -4.91 -3.10 -1.03
N TYR A 261 -4.70 -4.39 -0.73
CA TYR A 261 -5.74 -5.43 -0.69
C TYR A 261 -5.87 -5.98 0.73
N GLU A 262 -7.03 -5.85 1.32
CA GLU A 262 -7.24 -6.16 2.73
C GLU A 262 -7.98 -7.47 3.04
N PRO A 263 -8.86 -8.01 2.15
CA PRO A 263 -9.80 -9.07 2.52
C PRO A 263 -9.16 -10.39 3.00
N ASP A 264 -8.04 -10.80 2.39
CA ASP A 264 -7.41 -12.10 2.67
C ASP A 264 -6.01 -11.95 3.28
N PRO A 265 -5.90 -11.55 4.58
CA PRO A 265 -4.59 -11.24 5.16
C PRO A 265 -3.69 -12.48 5.33
N LYS A 266 -4.26 -13.69 5.37
CA LYS A 266 -3.49 -14.94 5.52
C LYS A 266 -2.64 -15.26 4.31
N ASP A 267 -3.15 -14.99 3.10
CA ASP A 267 -2.40 -15.06 1.84
C ASP A 267 -3.00 -14.16 0.76
N PRO A 268 -2.61 -12.87 0.72
CA PRO A 268 -3.07 -11.94 -0.30
C PRO A 268 -2.37 -12.13 -1.67
N THR A 269 -1.34 -12.98 -1.75
CA THR A 269 -0.48 -13.12 -2.94
C THR A 269 -1.27 -13.38 -4.24
N PRO A 270 -2.30 -14.26 -4.26
CA PRO A 270 -3.08 -14.46 -5.50
C PRO A 270 -3.84 -13.19 -5.93
N ALA A 271 -4.44 -12.48 -4.98
CA ALA A 271 -5.19 -11.25 -5.29
C ALA A 271 -4.27 -10.11 -5.76
N VAL A 272 -3.08 -9.99 -5.16
CA VAL A 272 -2.05 -9.03 -5.58
C VAL A 272 -1.55 -9.38 -6.99
N ARG A 273 -1.39 -10.66 -7.33
CA ARG A 273 -1.04 -11.11 -8.68
C ARG A 273 -2.09 -10.68 -9.71
N ASP A 274 -3.37 -10.92 -9.42
CA ASP A 274 -4.48 -10.49 -10.27
C ASP A 274 -4.49 -8.96 -10.47
N ALA A 275 -4.22 -8.21 -9.38
CA ALA A 275 -4.13 -6.76 -9.43
C ALA A 275 -2.95 -6.26 -10.31
N VAL A 276 -1.78 -6.89 -10.20
CA VAL A 276 -0.61 -6.58 -11.05
C VAL A 276 -0.93 -6.85 -12.53
N GLU A 277 -1.56 -7.97 -12.84
CA GLU A 277 -1.96 -8.30 -14.20
C GLU A 277 -3.03 -7.34 -14.74
N TYR A 278 -4.01 -6.96 -13.91
CA TYR A 278 -5.00 -5.93 -14.24
C TYR A 278 -4.32 -4.60 -14.60
N LEU A 279 -3.45 -4.10 -13.73
CA LEU A 279 -2.74 -2.83 -13.94
C LEU A 279 -1.81 -2.87 -15.15
N ARG A 280 -1.17 -4.00 -15.42
CA ARG A 280 -0.36 -4.18 -16.64
C ARG A 280 -1.20 -4.02 -17.90
N ARG A 281 -2.40 -4.62 -17.95
CA ARG A 281 -3.33 -4.44 -19.08
C ARG A 281 -3.83 -3.01 -19.21
N VAL A 282 -4.17 -2.37 -18.09
CA VAL A 282 -4.66 -0.99 -18.08
C VAL A 282 -3.60 0.00 -18.57
N LEU A 283 -2.33 -0.25 -18.25
CA LEU A 283 -1.23 0.67 -18.53
C LEU A 283 -0.39 0.30 -19.78
N SER A 284 -0.74 -0.81 -20.44
CA SER A 284 -0.08 -1.22 -21.72
C SER A 284 -0.21 -0.20 -22.84
#